data_4267880bb5c474f04372d74db15c2b0d
#
_entry.id   4267880bb5c474f04372d74db15c2b0d
#
_cell.length_a   1.000
_cell.length_b   1.000
_cell.length_c   1.000
_cell.angle_alpha   90.00
_cell.angle_beta   90.00
_cell.angle_gamma   90.00
#
_symmetry.space_group_name_H-M   'P 1'
#
loop_
_entity.id
_entity.type
_entity.pdbx_description
1 polymer ?
#
loop_
_entity_poly.entity_id
_entity_poly.type
_entity_poly.pdbx_seq_one_letter_code
_entity_poly.pdbx_strand_id
1 'polypeptide(L)'
;MWDSETMMTRAEAIAQVSLFVDAQSYPQMSTTEIGSILDSYSRFTTWTASTTYAVGDRVVPTTPNGRVYECRVAGTSGTTQPLYPVYSAYHVRGYTLEDGTGDPTLMWVDQGPINVERYDVRTSTRQAWMIKASRCASDIDAKEGTSDVKLSQLKAHCLSMAERYRPLVFA
;
A
#
# COMPACT_ATOMS: atom_id res chain seq x y z
N MET A 1 -14.88 -11.79 -23.59
CA MET A 1 -13.44 -11.66 -23.40
C MET A 1 -13.28 -10.50 -22.43
N TRP A 2 -13.17 -10.80 -21.13
CA TRP A 2 -12.96 -9.78 -20.11
C TRP A 2 -11.47 -9.59 -20.03
N ASP A 3 -10.99 -8.42 -20.47
CA ASP A 3 -9.60 -8.03 -20.26
C ASP A 3 -9.36 -8.07 -18.74
N SER A 4 -8.43 -8.92 -18.32
CA SER A 4 -7.87 -8.83 -17.00
C SER A 4 -7.14 -7.50 -16.94
N GLU A 5 -7.80 -6.45 -16.43
CA GLU A 5 -7.10 -5.24 -16.04
C GLU A 5 -5.97 -5.66 -15.14
N THR A 6 -4.77 -5.58 -15.65
CA THR A 6 -3.55 -6.02 -14.98
C THR A 6 -3.38 -5.08 -13.81
N MET A 7 -3.60 -5.58 -12.60
CA MET A 7 -3.37 -4.78 -11.39
C MET A 7 -1.95 -4.23 -11.43
N MET A 8 -1.82 -2.96 -11.07
CA MET A 8 -0.51 -2.31 -10.94
C MET A 8 0.40 -3.15 -10.05
N THR A 9 1.53 -3.55 -10.57
CA THR A 9 2.57 -4.25 -9.82
C THR A 9 3.23 -3.30 -8.81
N ARG A 10 3.89 -3.86 -7.78
CA ARG A 10 4.65 -3.05 -6.83
C ARG A 10 5.73 -2.20 -7.52
N ALA A 11 6.40 -2.76 -8.53
CA ALA A 11 7.43 -2.05 -9.28
C ALA A 11 6.87 -0.86 -10.06
N GLU A 12 5.73 -1.03 -10.73
CA GLU A 12 5.03 0.05 -11.43
C GLU A 12 4.55 1.14 -10.47
N ALA A 13 4.00 0.75 -9.31
CA ALA A 13 3.59 1.70 -8.29
C ALA A 13 4.78 2.49 -7.72
N ILE A 14 5.93 1.85 -7.46
CA ILE A 14 7.16 2.54 -7.06
C ILE A 14 7.61 3.51 -8.15
N ALA A 15 7.63 3.09 -9.41
CA ALA A 15 8.02 3.94 -10.53
C ALA A 15 7.09 5.16 -10.65
N GLN A 16 5.79 4.97 -10.48
CA GLN A 16 4.81 6.05 -10.53
C GLN A 16 4.99 7.06 -9.39
N VAL A 17 5.14 6.59 -8.14
CA VAL A 17 5.42 7.47 -7.00
C VAL A 17 6.75 8.20 -7.20
N SER A 18 7.80 7.49 -7.66
CA SER A 18 9.12 8.09 -7.94
C SER A 18 9.05 9.23 -8.94
N LEU A 19 8.24 9.07 -9.99
CA LEU A 19 7.98 10.11 -10.98
C LEU A 19 7.22 11.30 -10.36
N PHE A 20 6.17 11.04 -9.59
CA PHE A 20 5.33 12.10 -9.01
C PHE A 20 6.04 12.92 -7.93
N VAL A 21 7.01 12.33 -7.23
CA VAL A 21 7.80 13.04 -6.21
C VAL A 21 9.12 13.59 -6.74
N ASP A 22 9.40 13.39 -8.04
CA ASP A 22 10.71 13.73 -8.59
C ASP A 22 11.85 13.19 -7.69
N ALA A 23 11.88 11.85 -7.57
CA ALA A 23 12.72 11.17 -6.58
C ALA A 23 14.22 11.44 -6.75
N GLN A 24 14.65 11.82 -7.95
CA GLN A 24 16.04 12.12 -8.29
C GLN A 24 16.45 13.56 -7.90
N SER A 25 15.48 14.45 -7.74
CA SER A 25 15.75 15.83 -7.30
C SER A 25 15.93 15.93 -5.80
N TYR A 26 16.75 16.85 -5.36
CA TYR A 26 17.02 17.11 -3.93
C TYR A 26 15.76 17.56 -3.17
N PRO A 27 15.51 17.06 -1.95
CA PRO A 27 16.17 15.91 -1.31
C PRO A 27 15.81 14.60 -2.00
N GLN A 28 16.81 13.84 -2.42
CA GLN A 28 16.60 12.58 -3.13
C GLN A 28 15.90 11.53 -2.26
N MET A 29 15.15 10.65 -2.91
CA MET A 29 14.54 9.46 -2.29
C MET A 29 14.93 8.21 -3.06
N SER A 30 15.30 7.17 -2.33
CA SER A 30 15.60 5.87 -2.91
C SER A 30 14.32 5.10 -3.23
N THR A 31 14.41 4.16 -4.16
CA THR A 31 13.31 3.23 -4.48
C THR A 31 12.92 2.38 -3.28
N THR A 32 13.87 2.07 -2.38
CA THR A 32 13.61 1.33 -1.13
C THR A 32 12.73 2.15 -0.18
N GLU A 33 13.02 3.42 0.00
CA GLU A 33 12.21 4.32 0.85
C GLU A 33 10.82 4.49 0.28
N ILE A 34 10.72 4.73 -1.02
CA ILE A 34 9.42 4.84 -1.71
C ILE A 34 8.63 3.54 -1.58
N GLY A 35 9.30 2.39 -1.72
CA GLY A 35 8.70 1.08 -1.53
C GLY A 35 8.15 0.89 -0.13
N SER A 36 8.89 1.29 0.91
CA SER A 36 8.44 1.21 2.31
C SER A 36 7.22 2.09 2.58
N ILE A 37 7.20 3.30 2.02
CA ILE A 37 6.03 4.19 2.10
C ILE A 37 4.83 3.52 1.42
N LEU A 38 5.02 3.00 0.22
CA LEU A 38 3.97 2.37 -0.57
C LEU A 38 3.36 1.16 0.15
N ASP A 39 4.20 0.33 0.78
CA ASP A 39 3.76 -0.85 1.53
C ASP A 39 2.95 -0.44 2.78
N SER A 40 3.29 0.69 3.42
CA SER A 40 2.53 1.23 4.56
C SER A 40 1.11 1.69 4.20
N TYR A 41 0.85 2.00 2.94
CA TYR A 41 -0.46 2.41 2.42
C TYR A 41 -1.06 1.35 1.49
N SER A 42 -0.60 0.10 1.59
CA SER A 42 -1.21 -1.03 0.88
C SER A 42 -2.58 -1.35 1.47
N ARG A 43 -3.57 -1.50 0.61
CA ARG A 43 -4.97 -1.81 1.01
C ARG A 43 -5.17 -3.28 1.34
N PHE A 44 -4.28 -4.13 0.88
CA PHE A 44 -4.22 -5.56 1.16
C PHE A 44 -2.81 -6.10 0.91
N THR A 45 -2.46 -7.15 1.64
CA THR A 45 -1.15 -7.82 1.56
C THR A 45 -1.28 -9.12 0.76
N THR A 46 -0.15 -9.76 0.46
CA THR A 46 -0.16 -11.14 0.00
C THR A 46 -0.25 -12.06 1.22
N TRP A 47 -1.05 -13.12 1.14
CA TRP A 47 -1.09 -14.13 2.19
C TRP A 47 0.32 -14.66 2.49
N THR A 48 0.62 -14.83 3.77
CA THR A 48 1.92 -15.32 4.24
C THR A 48 1.68 -16.42 5.27
N ALA A 49 2.46 -17.50 5.17
CA ALA A 49 2.38 -18.63 6.11
C ALA A 49 2.77 -18.23 7.53
N SER A 50 2.22 -18.90 8.52
CA SER A 50 2.53 -18.76 9.94
C SER A 50 2.51 -17.30 10.43
N THR A 51 1.61 -16.51 9.88
CA THR A 51 1.45 -15.09 10.16
C THR A 51 0.15 -14.84 10.91
N THR A 52 0.21 -14.02 11.96
CA THR A 52 -0.99 -13.62 12.70
C THR A 52 -1.72 -12.51 11.96
N TYR A 53 -3.03 -12.69 11.77
CA TYR A 53 -3.93 -11.75 11.14
C TYR A 53 -5.01 -11.29 12.12
N ALA A 54 -5.32 -10.01 12.07
CA ALA A 54 -6.41 -9.39 12.84
C ALA A 54 -7.70 -9.34 12.01
N VAL A 55 -8.84 -9.22 12.69
CA VAL A 55 -10.13 -9.00 12.01
C VAL A 55 -10.06 -7.72 11.19
N GLY A 56 -10.45 -7.80 9.93
CA GLY A 56 -10.40 -6.70 8.96
C GLY A 56 -9.14 -6.69 8.07
N ASP A 57 -8.11 -7.47 8.40
CA ASP A 57 -6.94 -7.61 7.51
C ASP A 57 -7.37 -8.21 6.17
N ARG A 58 -6.80 -7.68 5.09
CA ARG A 58 -7.12 -8.11 3.73
C ARG A 58 -5.92 -8.69 3.04
N VAL A 59 -6.13 -9.83 2.39
CA VAL A 59 -5.08 -10.55 1.65
C VAL A 59 -5.54 -10.93 0.25
N VAL A 60 -4.55 -11.12 -0.62
CA VAL A 60 -4.69 -11.83 -1.88
C VAL A 60 -3.87 -13.12 -1.82
N PRO A 61 -4.25 -14.17 -2.55
CA PRO A 61 -3.45 -15.37 -2.67
C PRO A 61 -2.05 -15.09 -3.21
N THR A 62 -1.06 -15.95 -2.90
CA THR A 62 0.31 -15.86 -3.44
C THR A 62 0.31 -15.95 -4.97
N THR A 63 -0.57 -16.79 -5.54
CA THR A 63 -0.91 -16.73 -6.96
C THR A 63 -2.24 -15.98 -7.07
N PRO A 64 -2.22 -14.72 -7.57
CA PRO A 64 -3.42 -13.90 -7.63
C PRO A 64 -4.53 -14.57 -8.46
N ASN A 65 -5.73 -14.61 -7.90
CA ASN A 65 -6.93 -15.15 -8.54
C ASN A 65 -7.98 -14.07 -8.86
N GLY A 66 -7.57 -12.79 -8.81
CA GLY A 66 -8.44 -11.64 -9.03
C GLY A 66 -9.39 -11.32 -7.88
N ARG A 67 -9.20 -11.90 -6.68
CA ARG A 67 -10.09 -11.73 -5.52
C ARG A 67 -9.33 -11.30 -4.28
N VAL A 68 -10.02 -10.61 -3.38
CA VAL A 68 -9.53 -10.20 -2.06
C VAL A 68 -10.29 -10.96 -0.98
N TYR A 69 -9.59 -11.37 0.05
CA TYR A 69 -10.13 -12.07 1.22
C TYR A 69 -9.89 -11.23 2.47
N GLU A 70 -10.92 -11.12 3.32
CA GLU A 70 -10.87 -10.37 4.56
C GLU A 70 -10.90 -11.33 5.75
N CYS A 71 -10.03 -11.10 6.72
CA CYS A 71 -10.01 -11.84 7.97
C CYS A 71 -11.28 -11.55 8.79
N ARG A 72 -12.08 -12.57 9.10
CA ARG A 72 -13.30 -12.47 9.92
C ARG A 72 -13.11 -13.00 11.31
N VAL A 73 -12.26 -13.99 11.48
CA VAL A 73 -11.85 -14.52 12.79
C VAL A 73 -10.33 -14.42 12.85
N ALA A 74 -9.83 -13.64 13.79
CA ALA A 74 -8.40 -13.45 13.98
C ALA A 74 -7.71 -14.76 14.37
N GLY A 75 -6.49 -14.96 13.90
CA GLY A 75 -5.72 -16.17 14.19
C GLY A 75 -4.39 -16.18 13.45
N THR A 76 -3.71 -17.31 13.51
CA THR A 76 -2.45 -17.51 12.79
C THR A 76 -2.68 -18.43 11.60
N SER A 77 -2.25 -18.00 10.42
CA SER A 77 -2.35 -18.77 9.19
C SER A 77 -1.56 -20.09 9.27
N GLY A 78 -1.99 -21.07 8.51
CA GLY A 78 -1.29 -22.33 8.38
C GLY A 78 0.08 -22.19 7.70
N THR A 79 0.81 -23.29 7.61
CA THR A 79 2.07 -23.37 6.87
C THR A 79 1.85 -23.46 5.36
N THR A 80 0.66 -23.89 4.95
CA THR A 80 0.27 -24.02 3.55
C THR A 80 -0.92 -23.10 3.28
N GLN A 81 -0.84 -22.38 2.18
CA GLN A 81 -1.94 -21.51 1.76
C GLN A 81 -3.19 -22.33 1.52
N PRO A 82 -4.36 -21.91 2.06
CA PRO A 82 -5.62 -22.59 1.77
C PRO A 82 -5.98 -22.44 0.28
N LEU A 83 -6.74 -23.41 -0.23
CA LEU A 83 -7.23 -23.35 -1.61
C LEU A 83 -8.29 -22.26 -1.71
N TYR A 84 -7.91 -21.14 -2.27
CA TYR A 84 -8.83 -20.05 -2.61
C TYR A 84 -9.58 -20.42 -3.91
N PRO A 85 -10.86 -20.80 -3.84
CA PRO A 85 -11.55 -21.30 -5.01
C PRO A 85 -11.72 -20.22 -6.09
N VAL A 86 -11.36 -20.57 -7.31
CA VAL A 86 -11.59 -19.74 -8.51
C VAL A 86 -12.83 -20.28 -9.21
N TYR A 87 -14.03 -19.91 -8.75
CA TYR A 87 -15.25 -20.25 -9.48
C TYR A 87 -15.83 -19.04 -10.18
N SER A 88 -15.93 -19.11 -11.48
CA SER A 88 -16.36 -18.01 -12.33
C SER A 88 -17.87 -17.76 -12.35
N ALA A 89 -18.71 -18.66 -11.85
CA ALA A 89 -20.16 -18.57 -12.04
C ALA A 89 -21.01 -18.51 -10.77
N TYR A 90 -20.50 -18.87 -9.59
CA TYR A 90 -21.31 -19.03 -8.37
C TYR A 90 -20.68 -18.44 -7.10
N HIS A 91 -19.77 -17.46 -7.24
CA HIS A 91 -19.22 -16.83 -6.06
C HIS A 91 -20.24 -15.91 -5.41
N VAL A 92 -20.87 -16.45 -4.41
CA VAL A 92 -21.60 -15.67 -3.42
C VAL A 92 -20.55 -14.94 -2.59
N ARG A 93 -20.58 -13.63 -2.59
CA ARG A 93 -19.91 -12.79 -1.61
C ARG A 93 -20.18 -13.38 -0.22
N GLY A 94 -19.12 -13.65 0.55
CA GLY A 94 -19.28 -14.19 1.90
C GLY A 94 -18.94 -15.67 2.05
N TYR A 95 -18.35 -16.33 1.04
CA TYR A 95 -17.78 -17.66 1.23
C TYR A 95 -16.66 -17.59 2.28
N THR A 96 -16.77 -18.40 3.33
CA THR A 96 -15.79 -18.50 4.41
C THR A 96 -14.80 -19.61 4.13
N LEU A 97 -13.53 -19.34 4.38
CA LEU A 97 -12.43 -20.26 4.19
C LEU A 97 -11.64 -20.35 5.49
N GLU A 98 -11.46 -21.55 6.01
CA GLU A 98 -10.64 -21.80 7.20
C GLU A 98 -9.15 -21.88 6.82
N ASP A 99 -8.30 -21.33 7.68
CA ASP A 99 -6.86 -21.28 7.50
C ASP A 99 -6.17 -21.52 8.84
N GLY A 100 -5.24 -22.48 8.85
CA GLY A 100 -4.49 -22.82 10.04
C GLY A 100 -5.14 -23.93 10.90
N THR A 101 -4.48 -24.20 12.01
CA THR A 101 -4.89 -25.19 13.01
C THR A 101 -4.92 -24.51 14.38
N GLY A 102 -6.06 -24.06 14.79
CA GLY A 102 -6.21 -23.37 16.06
C GLY A 102 -7.69 -23.28 16.46
N ASP A 103 -7.97 -22.94 17.69
CA ASP A 103 -9.31 -22.61 18.16
C ASP A 103 -9.26 -21.21 18.80
N PRO A 104 -9.91 -20.19 18.21
CA PRO A 104 -10.63 -20.22 16.93
C PRO A 104 -9.71 -20.33 15.71
N THR A 105 -10.14 -21.10 14.71
CA THR A 105 -9.44 -21.19 13.42
C THR A 105 -9.55 -19.86 12.69
N LEU A 106 -8.44 -19.38 12.14
CA LEU A 106 -8.43 -18.19 11.27
C LEU A 106 -9.43 -18.40 10.13
N MET A 107 -10.30 -17.42 9.92
CA MET A 107 -11.31 -17.50 8.86
C MET A 107 -11.23 -16.31 7.91
N TRP A 108 -11.20 -16.63 6.63
CA TRP A 108 -11.26 -15.68 5.53
C TRP A 108 -12.64 -15.62 4.90
N VAL A 109 -13.07 -14.43 4.53
CA VAL A 109 -14.31 -14.22 3.77
C VAL A 109 -13.97 -13.58 2.44
N ASP A 110 -14.47 -14.18 1.37
CA ASP A 110 -14.34 -13.65 0.02
C ASP A 110 -15.09 -12.31 -0.10
N GLN A 111 -14.37 -11.25 -0.39
CA GLN A 111 -14.91 -9.90 -0.61
C GLN A 111 -15.26 -9.62 -2.08
N GLY A 112 -15.01 -10.56 -2.95
CA GLY A 112 -15.31 -10.42 -4.36
C GLY A 112 -14.10 -10.05 -5.22
N PRO A 113 -14.33 -9.68 -6.48
CA PRO A 113 -13.28 -9.28 -7.38
C PRO A 113 -12.50 -8.08 -6.85
N ILE A 114 -11.21 -8.04 -7.15
CA ILE A 114 -10.40 -6.85 -6.88
C ILE A 114 -10.90 -5.74 -7.80
N ASN A 115 -11.56 -4.76 -7.20
CA ASN A 115 -12.08 -3.56 -7.89
C ASN A 115 -11.42 -2.27 -7.39
N VAL A 116 -10.34 -2.40 -6.61
CA VAL A 116 -9.56 -1.28 -6.10
C VAL A 116 -8.08 -1.57 -6.28
N GLU A 117 -7.32 -0.54 -6.57
CA GLU A 117 -5.86 -0.66 -6.66
C GLU A 117 -5.28 -1.09 -5.31
N ARG A 118 -4.32 -2.01 -5.35
CA ARG A 118 -3.62 -2.52 -4.16
C ARG A 118 -2.90 -1.40 -3.42
N TYR A 119 -2.27 -0.52 -4.16
CA TYR A 119 -1.42 0.54 -3.61
C TYR A 119 -2.11 1.89 -3.70
N ASP A 120 -2.16 2.60 -2.59
CA ASP A 120 -2.62 3.99 -2.57
C ASP A 120 -1.47 4.92 -2.98
N VAL A 121 -1.25 4.99 -4.29
CA VAL A 121 -0.19 5.83 -4.89
C VAL A 121 -0.35 7.29 -4.49
N ARG A 122 -1.59 7.79 -4.39
CA ARG A 122 -1.86 9.20 -4.05
C ARG A 122 -1.40 9.52 -2.61
N THR A 123 -1.82 8.72 -1.65
CA THR A 123 -1.41 8.90 -0.24
C THR A 123 0.09 8.67 -0.07
N SER A 124 0.65 7.67 -0.75
CA SER A 124 2.09 7.41 -0.75
C SER A 124 2.89 8.58 -1.32
N THR A 125 2.43 9.18 -2.42
CA THR A 125 3.05 10.38 -3.02
C THR A 125 3.00 11.56 -2.04
N ARG A 126 1.87 11.78 -1.39
CA ARG A 126 1.75 12.82 -0.36
C ARG A 126 2.76 12.63 0.76
N GLN A 127 2.86 11.41 1.30
CA GLN A 127 3.78 11.09 2.38
C GLN A 127 5.24 11.28 1.95
N ALA A 128 5.60 10.88 0.75
CA ALA A 128 6.93 11.07 0.21
C ALA A 128 7.29 12.57 0.11
N TRP A 129 6.37 13.44 -0.33
CA TRP A 129 6.57 14.89 -0.32
C TRP A 129 6.73 15.46 1.09
N MET A 130 6.00 14.93 2.08
CA MET A 130 6.16 15.33 3.49
C MET A 130 7.54 14.96 4.03
N ILE A 131 8.08 13.80 3.67
CA ILE A 131 9.43 13.36 4.04
C ILE A 131 10.48 14.28 3.40
N LYS A 132 10.32 14.62 2.10
CA LYS A 132 11.21 15.59 1.44
C LYS A 132 11.20 16.96 2.14
N ALA A 133 10.02 17.45 2.54
CA ALA A 133 9.89 18.70 3.29
C ALA A 133 10.59 18.64 4.66
N SER A 134 10.49 17.52 5.36
CA SER A 134 11.16 17.28 6.65
C SER A 134 12.69 17.30 6.50
N ARG A 135 13.23 16.68 5.44
CA ARG A 135 14.67 16.70 5.14
C ARG A 135 15.17 18.13 4.89
N CYS A 136 14.43 18.91 4.10
CA CYS A 136 14.75 20.33 3.90
C CYS A 136 14.78 21.10 5.23
N ALA A 137 13.86 20.81 6.15
CA ALA A 137 13.84 21.45 7.47
C ALA A 137 15.08 21.11 8.29
N SER A 138 15.45 19.82 8.34
CA SER A 138 16.66 19.38 9.07
C SER A 138 17.93 20.02 8.51
N ASP A 139 18.00 20.21 7.19
CA ASP A 139 19.18 20.84 6.56
C ASP A 139 19.22 22.36 6.81
N ILE A 140 18.07 23.02 6.98
CA ILE A 140 17.99 24.42 7.40
C ILE A 140 18.55 24.57 8.82
N ASP A 141 18.10 23.71 9.73
CA ASP A 141 18.51 23.74 11.14
C ASP A 141 20.00 23.43 11.33
N ALA A 142 20.59 22.65 10.42
CA ALA A 142 22.00 22.27 10.46
C ALA A 142 22.95 23.30 9.86
N LYS A 143 22.45 24.30 9.11
CA LYS A 143 23.23 25.31 8.40
C LYS A 143 22.93 26.70 8.94
N GLU A 144 23.74 27.18 9.85
CA GLU A 144 23.74 28.60 10.22
C GLU A 144 24.33 29.42 9.06
N GLY A 145 23.52 30.20 8.31
CA GLY A 145 24.00 31.15 7.31
C GLY A 145 23.11 31.31 6.06
N THR A 146 23.57 32.08 5.11
CA THR A 146 22.87 32.61 3.92
C THR A 146 22.28 31.62 2.93
N SER A 147 22.39 30.30 3.15
CA SER A 147 21.80 29.26 2.31
C SER A 147 20.32 28.97 2.63
N ASP A 148 19.76 29.56 3.67
CA ASP A 148 18.46 29.24 4.25
C ASP A 148 17.28 29.57 3.34
N VAL A 149 17.39 30.62 2.52
CA VAL A 149 16.26 31.06 1.67
C VAL A 149 15.89 30.01 0.63
N LYS A 150 16.89 29.41 -0.02
CA LYS A 150 16.62 28.36 -1.05
C LYS A 150 16.02 27.09 -0.44
N LEU A 151 16.51 26.67 0.71
CA LEU A 151 16.00 25.50 1.41
C LEU A 151 14.58 25.74 1.95
N SER A 152 14.31 26.93 2.48
CA SER A 152 12.98 27.34 2.93
C SER A 152 11.97 27.35 1.77
N GLN A 153 12.37 27.86 0.60
CA GLN A 153 11.55 27.83 -0.60
C GLN A 153 11.29 26.40 -1.07
N LEU A 154 12.31 25.53 -1.05
CA LEU A 154 12.18 24.13 -1.42
C LEU A 154 11.26 23.38 -0.44
N LYS A 155 11.39 23.61 0.88
CA LYS A 155 10.47 23.08 1.89
C LYS A 155 9.04 23.50 1.61
N ALA A 156 8.80 24.78 1.35
CA ALA A 156 7.47 25.30 1.03
C ALA A 156 6.92 24.67 -0.25
N HIS A 157 7.74 24.47 -1.28
CA HIS A 157 7.38 23.75 -2.49
C HIS A 157 6.95 22.29 -2.19
N CYS A 158 7.75 21.55 -1.42
CA CYS A 158 7.43 20.17 -1.04
C CYS A 158 6.10 20.08 -0.28
N LEU A 159 5.83 21.00 0.65
CA LEU A 159 4.55 21.06 1.36
C LEU A 159 3.37 21.38 0.43
N SER A 160 3.56 22.32 -0.50
CA SER A 160 2.54 22.63 -1.51
C SER A 160 2.24 21.42 -2.39
N MET A 161 3.26 20.66 -2.78
CA MET A 161 3.07 19.43 -3.54
C MET A 161 2.35 18.35 -2.71
N ALA A 162 2.67 18.18 -1.42
CA ALA A 162 1.97 17.26 -0.54
C ALA A 162 0.46 17.57 -0.46
N GLU A 163 0.07 18.84 -0.43
CA GLU A 163 -1.35 19.23 -0.40
C GLU A 163 -2.09 18.86 -1.69
N ARG A 164 -1.46 18.88 -2.85
CA ARG A 164 -2.06 18.44 -4.13
C ARG A 164 -2.47 16.96 -4.12
N TYR A 165 -1.75 16.16 -3.33
CA TYR A 165 -2.00 14.71 -3.19
C TYR A 165 -2.81 14.36 -1.94
N ARG A 166 -3.47 15.34 -1.32
CA ARG A 166 -4.37 15.09 -0.19
C ARG A 166 -5.46 14.07 -0.58
N PRO A 167 -5.73 13.05 0.26
CA PRO A 167 -6.81 12.12 -0.01
C PRO A 167 -8.12 12.86 -0.24
N LEU A 168 -8.89 12.42 -1.23
CA LEU A 168 -10.23 12.94 -1.46
C LEU A 168 -11.13 12.37 -0.35
N VAL A 169 -11.64 13.25 0.51
CA VAL A 169 -12.68 12.89 1.46
C VAL A 169 -14.01 13.11 0.73
N PHE A 170 -14.63 12.02 0.32
CA PHE A 170 -16.02 12.08 -0.15
C PHE A 170 -16.91 12.18 1.09
N ALA A 171 -17.63 13.29 1.21
CA ALA A 171 -18.63 13.52 2.24
C ALA A 171 -19.89 12.71 1.93
#